data_ab89613fce4fe7a9e498e6d89aff22e9
#
_entry.id   ab89613fce4fe7a9e498e6d89aff22e9
#
_cell.length_a   1.000
_cell.length_b   1.000
_cell.length_c   1.000
_cell.angle_alpha   90.00
_cell.angle_beta   90.00
_cell.angle_gamma   90.00
#
_symmetry.space_group_name_H-M   'P 1'
#
loop_
_entity.id
_entity.type
_entity.pdbx_description
1 polymer ?
#
loop_
_entity_poly.entity_id
_entity_poly.type
_entity_poly.pdbx_seq_one_letter_code
_entity_poly.pdbx_strand_id
1 'polypeptide(L)'
;YQSRNHPRGLQMAIAGISDALGSMGLDWDEVSQRVRPDQISMYSSSAIGQMDETGSGGLLGARLRGKRVTSKQLALGLPQMTADFPNAYVLGHVGTTGGNMGACATFHYNLKSAVNDIQSGRAKIAIAGSSEAPITPEQIDGFMTMGAMATDENLAALDGLANGEEIDYTRSCRPFGENCGLAI
;
A
#
# COMPACT_ATOMS: atom_id res chain seq x y z
N TYR A 1 2.44 19.96 5.55
CA TYR A 1 2.41 18.58 6.00
C TYR A 1 3.76 17.89 5.79
N GLN A 2 4.38 17.33 6.84
CA GLN A 2 5.73 16.76 6.76
C GLN A 2 5.65 15.23 6.67
N SER A 3 5.38 14.70 5.49
CA SER A 3 5.26 13.26 5.25
C SER A 3 6.59 12.49 5.29
N ARG A 4 7.73 13.18 5.19
CA ARG A 4 9.07 12.55 5.18
C ARG A 4 9.41 11.62 6.36
N ASN A 5 8.69 11.76 7.47
CA ASN A 5 8.86 10.95 8.67
C ASN A 5 7.79 9.85 8.79
N HIS A 6 6.98 9.66 7.76
CA HIS A 6 5.97 8.60 7.72
C HIS A 6 6.53 7.36 7.04
N PRO A 7 6.02 6.18 7.39
CA PRO A 7 6.30 4.96 6.64
C PRO A 7 5.98 5.15 5.16
N ARG A 8 6.78 4.53 4.31
CA ARG A 8 6.69 4.69 2.86
C ARG A 8 5.31 4.28 2.30
N GLY A 9 4.73 3.18 2.79
CA GLY A 9 3.38 2.74 2.38
C GLY A 9 2.31 3.78 2.73
N LEU A 10 2.42 4.44 3.89
CA LEU A 10 1.53 5.53 4.25
C LEU A 10 1.72 6.75 3.34
N GLN A 11 2.97 7.09 2.99
CA GLN A 11 3.22 8.17 2.03
C GLN A 11 2.59 7.89 0.68
N MET A 12 2.71 6.65 0.19
CA MET A 12 2.09 6.22 -1.07
C MET A 12 0.57 6.24 -1.00
N ALA A 13 -0.03 5.82 0.11
CA ALA A 13 -1.48 5.90 0.30
C ALA A 13 -1.99 7.34 0.21
N ILE A 14 -1.32 8.27 0.88
CA ILE A 14 -1.68 9.70 0.83
C ILE A 14 -1.56 10.25 -0.59
N ALA A 15 -0.45 9.94 -1.28
CA ALA A 15 -0.24 10.37 -2.66
C ALA A 15 -1.30 9.78 -3.61
N GLY A 16 -1.58 8.47 -3.49
CA GLY A 16 -2.56 7.79 -4.33
C GLY A 16 -3.99 8.30 -4.11
N ILE A 17 -4.38 8.59 -2.86
CA ILE A 17 -5.69 9.18 -2.58
C ILE A 17 -5.78 10.59 -3.13
N SER A 18 -4.75 11.41 -2.94
CA SER A 18 -4.72 12.78 -3.47
C SER A 18 -4.81 12.78 -4.99
N ASP A 19 -4.11 11.86 -5.66
CA ASP A 19 -4.17 11.70 -7.11
C ASP A 19 -5.54 11.21 -7.57
N ALA A 20 -6.14 10.24 -6.88
CA ALA A 20 -7.48 9.74 -7.19
C ALA A 20 -8.54 10.84 -7.08
N LEU A 21 -8.49 11.66 -6.03
CA LEU A 21 -9.39 12.79 -5.86
C LEU A 21 -9.20 13.84 -6.97
N GLY A 22 -7.95 14.15 -7.32
CA GLY A 22 -7.64 15.05 -8.43
C GLY A 22 -8.12 14.52 -9.78
N SER A 23 -7.99 13.21 -10.01
CA SER A 23 -8.41 12.54 -11.25
C SER A 23 -9.93 12.50 -11.45
N MET A 24 -10.73 12.64 -10.39
CA MET A 24 -12.18 12.70 -10.50
C MET A 24 -12.67 13.94 -11.26
N GLY A 25 -11.86 14.98 -11.37
CA GLY A 25 -12.26 16.25 -11.98
C GLY A 25 -13.32 17.02 -11.16
N LEU A 26 -13.52 16.63 -9.90
CA LEU A 26 -14.44 17.26 -8.95
C LEU A 26 -13.64 17.78 -7.75
N ASP A 27 -14.03 18.93 -7.25
CA ASP A 27 -13.49 19.45 -6.01
C ASP A 27 -13.99 18.60 -4.83
N TRP A 28 -13.08 18.05 -4.05
CA TRP A 28 -13.41 17.23 -2.89
C TRP A 28 -14.22 18.02 -1.84
N ASP A 29 -13.91 19.29 -1.66
CA ASP A 29 -14.65 20.13 -0.70
C ASP A 29 -16.09 20.31 -1.13
N GLU A 30 -16.38 20.46 -2.43
CA GLU A 30 -17.74 20.50 -2.93
C GLU A 30 -18.46 19.17 -2.76
N VAL A 31 -17.81 18.06 -3.03
CA VAL A 31 -18.35 16.70 -2.89
C VAL A 31 -18.69 16.42 -1.44
N SER A 32 -17.76 16.70 -0.53
CA SER A 32 -17.90 16.43 0.91
C SER A 32 -19.02 17.25 1.56
N GLN A 33 -19.31 18.46 1.06
CA GLN A 33 -20.44 19.28 1.53
C GLN A 33 -21.80 18.73 1.11
N ARG A 34 -21.88 17.94 0.05
CA ARG A 34 -23.13 17.38 -0.50
C ARG A 34 -23.46 15.99 0.04
N VAL A 35 -22.52 15.34 0.68
CA VAL A 35 -22.68 13.98 1.22
C VAL A 35 -22.46 14.03 2.72
N ARG A 36 -23.35 13.40 3.47
CA ARG A 36 -23.20 13.33 4.93
C ARG A 36 -21.87 12.61 5.27
N PRO A 37 -21.11 13.11 6.26
CA PRO A 37 -19.81 12.52 6.61
C PRO A 37 -19.86 11.03 6.96
N ASP A 38 -20.97 10.55 7.53
CA ASP A 38 -21.20 9.15 7.87
C ASP A 38 -21.51 8.24 6.66
N GLN A 39 -21.73 8.83 5.48
CA GLN A 39 -22.00 8.12 4.23
C GLN A 39 -20.78 8.08 3.28
N ILE A 40 -19.62 8.40 3.80
CA ILE A 40 -18.34 8.26 3.08
C ILE A 40 -17.53 7.18 3.77
N SER A 41 -17.24 6.08 3.07
CA SER A 41 -16.46 4.96 3.60
C SER A 41 -15.05 4.96 3.02
N MET A 42 -14.09 4.51 3.81
CA MET A 42 -12.71 4.32 3.35
C MET A 42 -12.16 2.98 3.80
N TYR A 43 -11.70 2.18 2.84
CA TYR A 43 -11.06 0.89 3.06
C TYR A 43 -9.68 0.87 2.42
N SER A 44 -8.64 0.87 3.25
CA SER A 44 -7.26 0.73 2.79
C SER A 44 -6.42 0.05 3.86
N SER A 45 -5.52 -0.79 3.44
CA SER A 45 -4.58 -1.46 4.33
C SER A 45 -3.30 -1.85 3.59
N SER A 46 -2.28 -2.15 4.37
CA SER A 46 -1.05 -2.79 3.92
C SER A 46 -1.10 -4.26 4.34
N ALA A 47 -0.80 -5.17 3.43
CA ALA A 47 -0.82 -6.61 3.71
C ALA A 47 0.25 -7.02 4.73
N ILE A 48 1.40 -6.38 4.69
CA ILE A 48 2.58 -6.69 5.50
C ILE A 48 2.74 -5.70 6.66
N GLY A 49 2.09 -4.56 6.58
CA GLY A 49 2.26 -3.45 7.52
C GLY A 49 3.40 -2.52 7.12
N GLN A 50 3.64 -1.54 7.95
CA GLN A 50 4.66 -0.53 7.71
C GLN A 50 5.99 -0.98 8.34
N MET A 51 6.70 -1.90 7.68
CA MET A 51 7.89 -2.56 8.23
C MET A 51 9.20 -1.77 8.09
N ASP A 52 9.20 -0.62 7.45
CA ASP A 52 10.37 0.24 7.37
C ASP A 52 10.77 0.86 8.72
N GLU A 53 11.91 1.55 8.77
CA GLU A 53 12.46 2.10 10.02
C GLU A 53 11.55 3.16 10.67
N THR A 54 10.74 3.82 9.90
CA THR A 54 9.78 4.84 10.40
C THR A 54 8.48 4.23 10.91
N GLY A 55 8.28 2.93 10.71
CA GLY A 55 7.12 2.16 11.14
C GLY A 55 7.45 1.07 12.15
N SER A 56 6.71 -0.03 12.07
CA SER A 56 6.83 -1.19 12.98
C SER A 56 8.20 -1.87 12.91
N GLY A 57 8.86 -1.88 11.76
CA GLY A 57 10.21 -2.43 11.63
C GLY A 57 11.23 -1.68 12.46
N GLY A 58 11.17 -0.35 12.48
CA GLY A 58 12.00 0.48 13.35
C GLY A 58 11.68 0.28 14.84
N LEU A 59 10.40 0.16 15.18
CA LEU A 59 9.94 -0.12 16.55
C LEU A 59 10.53 -1.43 17.08
N LEU A 60 10.36 -2.53 16.33
CA LEU A 60 10.80 -3.86 16.72
C LEU A 60 12.33 -3.98 16.77
N GLY A 61 13.04 -3.37 15.82
CA GLY A 61 14.48 -3.40 15.76
C GLY A 61 15.22 -2.39 16.64
N ALA A 62 14.50 -1.45 17.28
CA ALA A 62 15.13 -0.34 17.99
C ALA A 62 16.09 -0.80 19.09
N ARG A 63 15.66 -1.72 19.94
CA ARG A 63 16.49 -2.22 21.07
C ARG A 63 17.74 -2.95 20.61
N LEU A 64 17.61 -3.75 19.54
CA LEU A 64 18.76 -4.48 18.97
C LEU A 64 19.80 -3.53 18.39
N ARG A 65 19.36 -2.37 17.91
CA ARG A 65 20.23 -1.34 17.33
C ARG A 65 20.64 -0.24 18.32
N GLY A 66 20.32 -0.38 19.60
CA GLY A 66 20.63 0.63 20.63
C GLY A 66 19.89 1.96 20.41
N LYS A 67 18.79 1.96 19.64
CA LYS A 67 17.99 3.16 19.33
C LYS A 67 16.81 3.29 20.29
N ARG A 68 16.29 4.51 20.43
CA ARG A 68 15.04 4.76 21.14
C ARG A 68 13.85 4.56 20.21
N VAL A 69 12.80 3.96 20.74
CA VAL A 69 11.50 3.90 20.08
C VAL A 69 10.79 5.27 20.13
N THR A 70 9.95 5.53 19.15
CA THR A 70 9.09 6.71 19.12
C THR A 70 7.62 6.29 19.08
N SER A 71 6.75 7.11 19.67
CA SER A 71 5.30 6.86 19.60
C SER A 71 4.78 6.83 18.16
N LYS A 72 5.41 7.56 17.25
CA LYS A 72 5.06 7.57 15.83
C LYS A 72 5.25 6.21 15.18
N GLN A 73 6.35 5.52 15.48
CA GLN A 73 6.62 4.17 14.93
C GLN A 73 5.54 3.17 15.32
N LEU A 74 5.00 3.28 16.55
CA LEU A 74 3.90 2.43 16.99
C LEU A 74 2.62 2.75 16.21
N ALA A 75 2.15 3.99 16.28
CA ALA A 75 0.87 4.39 15.68
C ALA A 75 0.88 4.27 14.16
N LEU A 76 1.90 4.83 13.49
CA LEU A 76 1.97 4.84 12.03
C LEU A 76 2.42 3.49 11.44
N GLY A 77 2.89 2.56 12.28
CA GLY A 77 3.29 1.22 11.86
C GLY A 77 2.13 0.25 11.61
N LEU A 78 0.92 0.61 12.01
CA LEU A 78 -0.25 -0.26 11.89
C LEU A 78 -0.70 -0.43 10.42
N PRO A 79 -1.10 -1.65 10.00
CA PRO A 79 -1.53 -1.90 8.62
C PRO A 79 -2.69 -1.03 8.15
N GLN A 80 -3.68 -0.78 9.00
CA GLN A 80 -4.85 0.04 8.67
C GLN A 80 -4.58 1.55 8.69
N MET A 81 -3.40 1.99 9.05
CA MET A 81 -3.06 3.41 9.09
C MET A 81 -3.14 4.06 7.70
N THR A 82 -3.06 3.27 6.65
CA THR A 82 -3.28 3.73 5.27
C THR A 82 -4.74 4.10 4.98
N ALA A 83 -5.68 3.73 5.85
CA ALA A 83 -7.07 4.23 5.83
C ALA A 83 -7.27 5.35 6.86
N ASP A 84 -6.90 5.10 8.11
CA ASP A 84 -7.20 6.00 9.23
C ASP A 84 -6.54 7.36 9.07
N PHE A 85 -5.28 7.38 8.67
CA PHE A 85 -4.54 8.63 8.53
C PHE A 85 -5.05 9.51 7.39
N PRO A 86 -5.23 9.01 6.14
CA PRO A 86 -5.83 9.80 5.08
C PRO A 86 -7.27 10.22 5.37
N ASN A 87 -8.06 9.37 6.04
CA ASN A 87 -9.37 9.78 6.49
C ASN A 87 -9.32 11.00 7.41
N ALA A 88 -8.46 10.96 8.43
CA ALA A 88 -8.37 12.03 9.41
C ALA A 88 -7.80 13.34 8.85
N TYR A 89 -6.84 13.26 7.92
CA TYR A 89 -6.03 14.41 7.50
C TYR A 89 -6.23 14.85 6.04
N VAL A 90 -6.89 14.05 5.21
CA VAL A 90 -7.14 14.35 3.80
C VAL A 90 -8.64 14.45 3.52
N LEU A 91 -9.40 13.44 3.94
CA LEU A 91 -10.83 13.33 3.60
C LEU A 91 -11.74 14.03 4.61
N GLY A 92 -11.42 13.97 5.90
CA GLY A 92 -12.13 14.67 6.95
C GLY A 92 -13.56 14.18 7.21
N HIS A 93 -13.83 12.87 7.08
CA HIS A 93 -15.17 12.30 7.31
C HIS A 93 -15.19 11.30 8.49
N VAL A 94 -16.36 10.79 8.82
CA VAL A 94 -16.59 9.92 9.99
C VAL A 94 -17.36 8.64 9.63
N GLY A 95 -17.39 8.27 8.37
CA GLY A 95 -17.97 7.02 7.90
C GLY A 95 -17.11 5.80 8.25
N THR A 96 -17.51 4.65 7.76
CA THR A 96 -16.76 3.41 7.99
C THR A 96 -15.33 3.56 7.48
N THR A 97 -14.37 3.39 8.37
CA THR A 97 -12.94 3.48 8.06
C THR A 97 -12.24 2.23 8.56
N GLY A 98 -11.39 1.64 7.75
CA GLY A 98 -10.66 0.44 8.13
C GLY A 98 -9.97 -0.23 6.96
N GLY A 99 -9.57 -1.47 7.14
CA GLY A 99 -8.94 -2.24 6.09
C GLY A 99 -8.99 -3.74 6.36
N ASN A 100 -9.10 -4.50 5.28
CA ASN A 100 -8.98 -5.94 5.29
C ASN A 100 -7.56 -6.31 4.87
N MET A 101 -7.04 -7.39 5.41
CA MET A 101 -5.77 -7.97 4.98
C MET A 101 -6.02 -9.30 4.30
N GLY A 102 -5.41 -9.50 3.16
CA GLY A 102 -5.56 -10.69 2.34
C GLY A 102 -4.30 -10.96 1.51
N ALA A 103 -3.12 -10.69 2.07
CA ALA A 103 -1.84 -10.77 1.37
C ALA A 103 -1.93 -10.01 0.01
N CYS A 104 -1.51 -10.62 -1.08
CA CYS A 104 -1.56 -10.01 -2.42
C CYS A 104 -2.98 -9.63 -2.89
N ALA A 105 -4.03 -10.18 -2.27
CA ALA A 105 -5.43 -9.87 -2.56
C ALA A 105 -6.02 -8.74 -1.70
N THR A 106 -5.22 -8.07 -0.87
CA THR A 106 -5.66 -7.04 0.07
C THR A 106 -6.55 -5.98 -0.59
N PHE A 107 -6.15 -5.47 -1.75
CA PHE A 107 -6.95 -4.50 -2.49
C PHE A 107 -8.35 -5.04 -2.83
N HIS A 108 -8.46 -6.28 -3.28
CA HIS A 108 -9.76 -6.88 -3.67
C HIS A 108 -10.71 -7.03 -2.48
N TYR A 109 -10.18 -7.33 -1.28
CA TYR A 109 -11.00 -7.39 -0.07
C TYR A 109 -11.47 -5.99 0.36
N ASN A 110 -10.63 -4.99 0.25
CA ASN A 110 -11.01 -3.59 0.50
C ASN A 110 -12.05 -3.12 -0.51
N LEU A 111 -11.86 -3.41 -1.79
CA LEU A 111 -12.82 -3.11 -2.84
C LEU A 111 -14.17 -3.78 -2.60
N LYS A 112 -14.17 -5.07 -2.20
CA LYS A 112 -15.41 -5.80 -1.86
C LYS A 112 -16.17 -5.12 -0.72
N SER A 113 -15.47 -4.68 0.32
CA SER A 113 -16.10 -3.95 1.44
C SER A 113 -16.71 -2.62 0.98
N ALA A 114 -16.00 -1.88 0.14
CA ALA A 114 -16.49 -0.63 -0.45
C ALA A 114 -17.75 -0.86 -1.31
N VAL A 115 -17.73 -1.88 -2.17
CA VAL A 115 -18.89 -2.24 -3.00
C VAL A 115 -20.10 -2.62 -2.13
N ASN A 116 -19.88 -3.41 -1.07
CA ASN A 116 -20.95 -3.79 -0.14
C ASN A 116 -21.58 -2.58 0.55
N ASP A 117 -20.80 -1.57 0.92
CA ASP A 117 -21.30 -0.36 1.54
C ASP A 117 -22.18 0.47 0.57
N ILE A 118 -21.74 0.57 -0.68
CA ILE A 118 -22.55 1.24 -1.72
C ILE A 118 -23.85 0.47 -1.99
N GLN A 119 -23.76 -0.85 -2.20
CA GLN A 119 -24.93 -1.67 -2.53
C GLN A 119 -25.95 -1.74 -1.39
N SER A 120 -25.51 -1.71 -0.15
CA SER A 120 -26.39 -1.69 1.02
C SER A 120 -26.95 -0.31 1.36
N GLY A 121 -26.53 0.73 0.64
CA GLY A 121 -26.92 2.13 0.90
C GLY A 121 -26.28 2.72 2.16
N ARG A 122 -25.30 2.03 2.75
CA ARG A 122 -24.56 2.53 3.94
C ARG A 122 -23.67 3.71 3.57
N ALA A 123 -23.05 3.67 2.41
CA ALA A 123 -22.25 4.75 1.88
C ALA A 123 -22.76 5.22 0.52
N LYS A 124 -22.59 6.50 0.23
CA LYS A 124 -22.77 7.10 -1.10
C LYS A 124 -21.45 7.23 -1.84
N ILE A 125 -20.36 7.34 -1.09
CA ILE A 125 -19.01 7.37 -1.61
C ILE A 125 -18.19 6.34 -0.83
N ALA A 126 -17.42 5.53 -1.54
CA ALA A 126 -16.49 4.59 -0.93
C ALA A 126 -15.14 4.68 -1.64
N ILE A 127 -14.10 4.82 -0.86
CA ILE A 127 -12.72 4.85 -1.32
C ILE A 127 -12.09 3.53 -0.94
N ALA A 128 -11.50 2.82 -1.91
CA ALA A 128 -10.80 1.56 -1.69
C ALA A 128 -9.37 1.66 -2.18
N GLY A 129 -8.44 1.12 -1.41
CA GLY A 129 -7.03 1.14 -1.75
C GLY A 129 -6.22 0.05 -1.07
N SER A 130 -4.98 -0.02 -1.46
CA SER A 130 -3.93 -0.78 -0.80
C SER A 130 -2.61 -0.10 -1.14
N SER A 131 -1.68 -0.06 -0.21
CA SER A 131 -0.33 0.42 -0.49
C SER A 131 0.69 -0.43 0.24
N GLU A 132 1.69 -0.86 -0.50
CA GLU A 132 2.71 -1.77 -0.01
C GLU A 132 4.08 -1.28 -0.46
N ALA A 133 4.94 -0.93 0.47
CA ALA A 133 6.27 -0.43 0.13
C ALA A 133 7.35 -0.71 1.19
N PRO A 134 7.30 -1.82 1.94
CA PRO A 134 8.36 -2.15 2.88
C PRO A 134 9.52 -2.81 2.12
N ILE A 135 10.33 -2.02 1.43
CA ILE A 135 11.55 -2.51 0.78
C ILE A 135 12.64 -2.60 1.85
N THR A 136 12.64 -3.69 2.59
CA THR A 136 13.66 -4.02 3.60
C THR A 136 14.39 -5.30 3.21
N PRO A 137 15.65 -5.49 3.64
CA PRO A 137 16.39 -6.73 3.36
C PRO A 137 15.60 -7.97 3.78
N GLU A 138 14.99 -7.97 4.96
CA GLU A 138 14.21 -9.09 5.48
C GLU A 138 13.00 -9.43 4.61
N GLN A 139 12.36 -8.41 4.03
CA GLN A 139 11.24 -8.60 3.12
C GLN A 139 11.69 -9.19 1.79
N ILE A 140 12.78 -8.68 1.24
CA ILE A 140 13.38 -9.20 0.00
C ILE A 140 13.83 -10.64 0.20
N ASP A 141 14.53 -10.94 1.29
CA ASP A 141 14.96 -12.31 1.62
C ASP A 141 13.77 -13.26 1.75
N GLY A 142 12.67 -12.81 2.37
CA GLY A 142 11.44 -13.58 2.45
C GLY A 142 10.87 -13.95 1.08
N PHE A 143 10.76 -12.99 0.16
CA PHE A 143 10.30 -13.24 -1.21
C PHE A 143 11.28 -14.07 -2.03
N MET A 144 12.59 -13.89 -1.85
CA MET A 144 13.61 -14.74 -2.45
C MET A 144 13.45 -16.21 -2.03
N THR A 145 13.27 -16.44 -0.73
CA THR A 145 13.09 -17.79 -0.17
C THR A 145 11.80 -18.47 -0.67
N MET A 146 10.75 -17.69 -0.92
CA MET A 146 9.51 -18.17 -1.53
C MET A 146 9.67 -18.48 -3.02
N GLY A 147 10.75 -18.10 -3.67
CA GLY A 147 10.92 -18.18 -5.12
C GLY A 147 10.03 -17.19 -5.88
N ALA A 148 9.60 -16.11 -5.24
CA ALA A 148 8.73 -15.10 -5.82
C ALA A 148 9.46 -13.94 -6.51
N MET A 149 10.78 -13.90 -6.40
CA MET A 149 11.61 -12.88 -7.03
C MET A 149 12.13 -13.34 -8.38
N ALA A 150 12.19 -12.42 -9.34
CA ALA A 150 12.91 -12.66 -10.58
C ALA A 150 14.43 -12.73 -10.30
N THR A 151 15.08 -13.80 -10.75
CA THR A 151 16.53 -13.94 -10.67
C THR A 151 17.17 -13.65 -12.03
N ASP A 152 18.45 -13.30 -12.03
CA ASP A 152 19.20 -13.05 -13.26
C ASP A 152 19.15 -14.25 -14.22
N GLU A 153 19.23 -15.46 -13.67
CA GLU A 153 19.15 -16.70 -14.46
C GLU A 153 17.77 -16.85 -15.10
N ASN A 154 16.69 -16.57 -14.35
CA ASN A 154 15.33 -16.64 -14.89
C ASN A 154 15.08 -15.57 -15.94
N LEU A 155 15.54 -14.35 -15.72
CA LEU A 155 15.38 -13.25 -16.69
C LEU A 155 16.17 -13.53 -17.97
N ALA A 156 17.42 -13.97 -17.86
CA ALA A 156 18.23 -14.35 -19.00
C ALA A 156 17.59 -15.48 -19.81
N ALA A 157 17.07 -16.51 -19.13
CA ALA A 157 16.41 -17.63 -19.79
C ALA A 157 15.11 -17.21 -20.49
N LEU A 158 14.29 -16.35 -19.86
CA LEU A 158 13.05 -15.85 -20.43
C LEU A 158 13.26 -14.95 -21.65
N ASP A 159 14.35 -14.18 -21.65
CA ASP A 159 14.69 -13.29 -22.76
C ASP A 159 15.60 -13.95 -23.82
N GLY A 160 16.00 -15.20 -23.60
CA GLY A 160 16.86 -15.95 -24.54
C GLY A 160 18.26 -15.36 -24.66
N LEU A 161 18.79 -14.75 -23.58
CA LEU A 161 20.08 -14.08 -23.57
C LEU A 161 21.21 -15.11 -23.61
N ALA A 162 22.24 -14.81 -24.39
CA ALA A 162 23.50 -15.59 -24.37
C ALA A 162 24.35 -15.24 -23.14
N ASN A 163 25.31 -16.12 -22.80
CA ASN A 163 26.22 -15.88 -21.68
C ASN A 163 26.97 -14.55 -21.86
N GLY A 164 26.79 -13.63 -20.90
CA GLY A 164 27.47 -12.33 -20.87
C GLY A 164 26.69 -11.20 -21.51
N GLU A 165 25.49 -11.45 -22.03
CA GLU A 165 24.57 -10.38 -22.42
C GLU A 165 23.95 -9.69 -21.21
N GLU A 166 23.71 -8.39 -21.33
CA GLU A 166 23.19 -7.56 -20.25
C GLU A 166 21.67 -7.77 -20.07
N ILE A 167 21.24 -7.91 -18.82
CA ILE A 167 19.84 -8.06 -18.45
C ILE A 167 19.18 -6.69 -18.36
N ASP A 168 18.08 -6.51 -19.05
CA ASP A 168 17.24 -5.31 -18.91
C ASP A 168 16.30 -5.42 -17.70
N TYR A 169 16.74 -4.98 -16.53
CA TYR A 169 15.95 -4.98 -15.31
C TYR A 169 14.72 -4.08 -15.35
N THR A 170 14.63 -3.15 -16.29
CA THR A 170 13.43 -2.31 -16.44
C THR A 170 12.22 -3.12 -16.91
N ARG A 171 12.47 -4.31 -17.48
CA ARG A 171 11.47 -5.25 -17.96
C ARG A 171 11.30 -6.49 -17.07
N SER A 172 11.80 -6.48 -15.87
CA SER A 172 11.71 -7.64 -14.97
C SER A 172 10.26 -7.94 -14.52
N CYS A 173 9.44 -6.92 -14.31
CA CYS A 173 8.05 -7.08 -13.93
C CYS A 173 7.16 -7.21 -15.19
N ARG A 174 6.65 -8.43 -15.45
CA ARG A 174 5.86 -8.77 -16.66
C ARG A 174 4.60 -9.54 -16.27
N PRO A 175 3.66 -8.92 -15.54
CA PRO A 175 2.46 -9.61 -15.09
C PRO A 175 1.63 -10.08 -16.29
N PHE A 176 1.16 -11.33 -16.22
CA PHE A 176 0.29 -11.96 -17.22
C PHE A 176 0.88 -12.12 -18.63
N GLY A 177 2.17 -11.89 -18.82
CA GLY A 177 2.86 -12.14 -20.09
C GLY A 177 3.27 -13.61 -20.25
N GLU A 178 3.41 -14.09 -21.48
CA GLU A 178 3.93 -15.45 -21.76
C GLU A 178 5.35 -15.65 -21.20
N ASN A 179 6.13 -14.58 -21.18
CA ASN A 179 7.47 -14.52 -20.61
C ASN A 179 7.47 -13.84 -19.25
N CYS A 180 6.41 -14.01 -18.46
CA CYS A 180 6.39 -13.44 -17.11
C CYS A 180 7.39 -14.16 -16.22
N GLY A 181 8.34 -13.40 -15.70
CA GLY A 181 9.13 -13.79 -14.54
C GLY A 181 8.32 -13.60 -13.25
N LEU A 182 8.65 -14.35 -12.22
CA LEU A 182 8.21 -14.03 -10.87
C LEU A 182 8.95 -12.76 -10.47
N ALA A 183 8.30 -11.64 -10.60
CA ALA A 183 8.85 -10.35 -10.21
C ALA A 183 7.87 -9.65 -9.27
N ILE A 184 8.37 -9.28 -8.13
CA ILE A 184 7.69 -8.42 -7.19
C ILE A 184 8.45 -7.10 -7.16
#